data_9c39a07420cdb144439631c68c486245
#
_entry.id   9c39a07420cdb144439631c68c486245
#
_cell.length_a   1.000
_cell.length_b   1.000
_cell.length_c   1.000
_cell.angle_alpha   90.00
_cell.angle_beta   90.00
_cell.angle_gamma   90.00
#
_symmetry.space_group_name_H-M   'P 1'
#
loop_
_entity.id
_entity.type
_entity.pdbx_description
1 polymer ?
#
loop_
_entity_poly.entity_id
_entity_poly.type
_entity_poly.pdbx_seq_one_letter_code
_entity_poly.pdbx_strand_id
1 'polypeptide(L)'
;MANVIKLRKGLNIHLKGTAAQTKRVVGACTEYVVRPDTFEGVVPKLVVHEGDRVDVGDALFVDKNFPEVRFASPVSGTVKAVERGERRKILGIRLQADEVQKYHDFGRRDVSSLSADDVKNALLEAGLFGYIYQLPYAVSTNPQTMPKGIFVSALRDMPLANDFEYELQGNERDFQTGLTALSKMATTYLGIGKNQKADVLVNAKDVEVTVFDGPCPAGNVGVQVNHISPVNKGEVVWTVDPTFVIFFGRLFNTGKVNLLRTIALGGSAMASPMYVDALIGTPFSVILKDALTRQEDLRLINGNPLTGTKSCLEDSVGVKTSEITAIPEGADANEMFGWIMPRTNQFSTSRSYFSWLMGKKAYDLDARVKGGERHIIMSGEYDSVLPMDIYGEFLIKAIIVGDIDKIEQLGIYEVSPEDFALAEFVDSSKLELQRIVRQGLNMLRKENA
;
A
#
# COMPACT_ATOMS: atom_id res chain seq x y z
N MET A 1 15.39 -2.76 25.37
CA MET A 1 16.01 -3.05 24.05
C MET A 1 14.88 -3.47 23.13
N ALA A 2 14.82 -2.93 21.93
CA ALA A 2 13.80 -3.35 20.95
C ALA A 2 13.98 -4.85 20.63
N ASN A 3 12.88 -5.57 20.45
CA ASN A 3 12.92 -6.97 20.01
C ASN A 3 13.47 -7.03 18.57
N VAL A 4 14.30 -8.02 18.25
CA VAL A 4 14.91 -8.18 16.92
C VAL A 4 14.49 -9.51 16.33
N ILE A 5 13.75 -9.48 15.22
CA ILE A 5 13.33 -10.67 14.47
C ILE A 5 14.21 -10.78 13.21
N LYS A 6 14.89 -11.91 13.08
CA LYS A 6 15.78 -12.18 11.93
C LYS A 6 15.07 -13.08 10.93
N LEU A 7 14.86 -12.56 9.72
CA LEU A 7 14.28 -13.29 8.60
C LEU A 7 15.38 -13.79 7.66
N ARG A 8 15.25 -15.03 7.20
CA ARG A 8 16.24 -15.66 6.28
C ARG A 8 15.67 -15.88 4.89
N LYS A 9 14.35 -16.06 4.79
CA LYS A 9 13.64 -16.25 3.53
C LYS A 9 13.31 -14.89 2.93
N GLY A 10 13.30 -14.78 1.62
CA GLY A 10 12.97 -13.54 0.90
C GLY A 10 13.89 -13.30 -0.29
N LEU A 11 13.66 -12.20 -1.00
CA LEU A 11 14.41 -11.87 -2.20
C LEU A 11 14.50 -10.35 -2.39
N ASN A 12 15.72 -9.83 -2.45
CA ASN A 12 15.95 -8.44 -2.80
C ASN A 12 16.13 -8.30 -4.32
N ILE A 13 15.28 -7.52 -4.96
CA ILE A 13 15.32 -7.22 -6.40
C ILE A 13 15.79 -5.77 -6.56
N HIS A 14 17.04 -5.60 -6.97
CA HIS A 14 17.61 -4.27 -7.17
C HIS A 14 17.28 -3.75 -8.57
N LEU A 15 16.38 -2.77 -8.66
CA LEU A 15 16.00 -2.13 -9.91
C LEU A 15 16.66 -0.76 -10.05
N LYS A 16 16.91 -0.35 -11.31
CA LYS A 16 17.36 1.00 -11.62
C LYS A 16 16.23 2.01 -11.41
N GLY A 17 16.62 3.22 -11.01
CA GLY A 17 15.66 4.33 -10.87
C GLY A 17 15.08 4.46 -9.47
N THR A 18 15.80 4.08 -8.43
CA THR A 18 15.43 4.41 -7.04
C THR A 18 15.38 5.93 -6.86
N ALA A 19 14.34 6.44 -6.20
CA ALA A 19 14.16 7.87 -5.95
C ALA A 19 15.30 8.43 -5.12
N ALA A 20 15.93 9.50 -5.60
CA ALA A 20 16.91 10.27 -4.84
C ALA A 20 16.20 11.05 -3.74
N GLN A 21 16.85 11.24 -2.59
CA GLN A 21 16.30 12.01 -1.46
C GLN A 21 16.29 13.52 -1.76
N THR A 22 15.63 13.88 -2.84
CA THR A 22 15.35 15.24 -3.28
C THR A 22 13.88 15.39 -3.57
N LYS A 23 13.31 16.56 -3.32
CA LYS A 23 11.87 16.78 -3.45
C LYS A 23 11.60 17.87 -4.49
N ARG A 24 10.65 17.57 -5.40
CA ARG A 24 10.14 18.55 -6.37
C ARG A 24 8.78 19.06 -5.92
N VAL A 25 8.53 20.34 -6.10
CA VAL A 25 7.20 20.92 -5.92
C VAL A 25 6.33 20.53 -7.12
N VAL A 26 5.18 19.98 -6.86
CA VAL A 26 4.17 19.69 -7.87
C VAL A 26 3.52 21.00 -8.30
N GLY A 27 3.25 21.16 -9.60
CA GLY A 27 2.55 22.33 -10.12
C GLY A 27 1.14 22.48 -9.56
N ALA A 28 0.56 23.66 -9.69
CA ALA A 28 -0.80 23.93 -9.26
C ALA A 28 -1.79 22.94 -9.91
N CYS A 29 -2.61 22.30 -9.09
CA CYS A 29 -3.65 21.39 -9.53
C CYS A 29 -5.02 22.01 -9.21
N THR A 30 -5.87 22.14 -10.24
CA THR A 30 -7.20 22.71 -10.10
C THR A 30 -8.29 21.65 -10.03
N GLU A 31 -8.00 20.43 -10.50
CA GLU A 31 -8.93 19.31 -10.47
C GLU A 31 -8.33 18.12 -9.73
N TYR A 32 -9.13 17.51 -8.88
CA TYR A 32 -8.78 16.30 -8.13
C TYR A 32 -9.80 15.20 -8.39
N VAL A 33 -9.36 13.95 -8.40
CA VAL A 33 -10.25 12.80 -8.59
C VAL A 33 -10.09 11.84 -7.43
N VAL A 34 -11.07 11.80 -6.54
CA VAL A 34 -11.09 10.85 -5.42
C VAL A 34 -11.74 9.55 -5.89
N ARG A 35 -11.04 8.43 -5.73
CA ARG A 35 -11.45 7.11 -6.21
C ARG A 35 -11.85 6.20 -5.04
N PRO A 36 -13.16 5.93 -4.86
CA PRO A 36 -13.62 5.05 -3.78
C PRO A 36 -13.16 3.60 -3.91
N ASP A 37 -12.88 3.11 -5.11
CA ASP A 37 -12.41 1.74 -5.37
C ASP A 37 -10.99 1.46 -4.85
N THR A 38 -10.25 2.49 -4.43
CA THR A 38 -8.95 2.35 -3.76
C THR A 38 -9.07 1.93 -2.29
N PHE A 39 -10.27 1.98 -1.71
CA PHE A 39 -10.57 1.46 -0.37
C PHE A 39 -11.13 0.04 -0.47
N GLU A 40 -10.27 -0.95 -0.35
CA GLU A 40 -10.63 -2.36 -0.48
C GLU A 40 -11.70 -2.76 0.54
N GLY A 41 -12.74 -3.44 0.07
CA GLY A 41 -13.84 -3.94 0.91
C GLY A 41 -14.95 -2.95 1.24
N VAL A 42 -14.80 -1.67 0.88
CA VAL A 42 -15.81 -0.62 1.06
C VAL A 42 -16.84 -0.66 -0.08
N VAL A 43 -18.12 -0.56 0.25
CA VAL A 43 -19.20 -0.36 -0.70
C VAL A 43 -19.61 1.11 -0.68
N PRO A 44 -19.13 1.95 -1.61
CA PRO A 44 -19.30 3.39 -1.52
C PRO A 44 -20.75 3.81 -1.76
N LYS A 45 -21.27 4.65 -0.87
CA LYS A 45 -22.53 5.40 -1.02
C LYS A 45 -22.21 6.89 -0.96
N LEU A 46 -22.51 7.61 -2.04
CA LEU A 46 -22.29 9.05 -2.11
C LEU A 46 -23.17 9.78 -1.10
N VAL A 47 -22.59 10.82 -0.52
CA VAL A 47 -23.30 11.80 0.33
C VAL A 47 -23.29 13.20 -0.30
N VAL A 48 -22.70 13.34 -1.48
CA VAL A 48 -22.63 14.57 -2.28
C VAL A 48 -23.22 14.36 -3.68
N HIS A 49 -23.62 15.46 -4.32
CA HIS A 49 -24.12 15.51 -5.68
C HIS A 49 -23.27 16.45 -6.54
N GLU A 50 -23.39 16.33 -7.85
CA GLU A 50 -22.76 17.29 -8.78
C GLU A 50 -23.30 18.70 -8.51
N GLY A 51 -22.38 19.66 -8.40
CA GLY A 51 -22.68 21.06 -8.06
C GLY A 51 -22.56 21.38 -6.56
N ASP A 52 -22.50 20.38 -5.68
CA ASP A 52 -22.35 20.62 -4.24
C ASP A 52 -20.98 21.23 -3.91
N ARG A 53 -20.99 22.12 -2.91
CA ARG A 53 -19.78 22.69 -2.32
C ARG A 53 -19.33 21.82 -1.16
N VAL A 54 -18.00 21.62 -1.06
CA VAL A 54 -17.37 20.86 0.02
C VAL A 54 -16.15 21.63 0.53
N ASP A 55 -15.89 21.52 1.82
CA ASP A 55 -14.66 21.97 2.45
C ASP A 55 -13.71 20.77 2.65
N VAL A 56 -12.42 21.04 2.91
CA VAL A 56 -11.46 19.99 3.23
C VAL A 56 -11.92 19.29 4.51
N GLY A 57 -12.11 17.96 4.46
CA GLY A 57 -12.60 17.18 5.59
C GLY A 57 -14.08 16.83 5.52
N ASP A 58 -14.87 17.49 4.65
CA ASP A 58 -16.27 17.09 4.44
C ASP A 58 -16.36 15.72 3.80
N ALA A 59 -17.35 14.92 4.18
CA ALA A 59 -17.54 13.59 3.64
C ALA A 59 -17.99 13.62 2.17
N LEU A 60 -17.32 12.90 1.29
CA LEU A 60 -17.70 12.70 -0.11
C LEU A 60 -18.57 11.45 -0.27
N PHE A 61 -18.25 10.40 0.45
CA PHE A 61 -19.00 9.15 0.48
C PHE A 61 -18.82 8.45 1.82
N VAL A 62 -19.67 7.46 2.06
CA VAL A 62 -19.63 6.59 3.25
C VAL A 62 -19.62 5.13 2.81
N ASP A 63 -19.25 4.23 3.71
CA ASP A 63 -19.53 2.81 3.48
C ASP A 63 -21.03 2.55 3.63
N LYS A 64 -21.63 1.91 2.62
CA LYS A 64 -23.05 1.55 2.64
C LYS A 64 -23.41 0.63 3.80
N ASN A 65 -22.48 -0.27 4.18
CA ASN A 65 -22.69 -1.24 5.24
C ASN A 65 -22.51 -0.63 6.63
N PHE A 66 -21.63 0.37 6.74
CA PHE A 66 -21.30 1.10 7.98
C PHE A 66 -21.30 2.60 7.70
N PRO A 67 -22.48 3.25 7.67
CA PRO A 67 -22.60 4.64 7.26
C PRO A 67 -21.85 5.66 8.14
N GLU A 68 -21.46 5.26 9.33
CA GLU A 68 -20.58 6.04 10.22
C GLU A 68 -19.15 6.15 9.69
N VAL A 69 -18.70 5.20 8.84
CA VAL A 69 -17.39 5.23 8.18
C VAL A 69 -17.49 6.18 6.98
N ARG A 70 -16.98 7.38 7.17
CA ARG A 70 -16.93 8.47 6.19
C ARG A 70 -15.58 8.53 5.51
N PHE A 71 -15.55 9.17 4.33
CA PHE A 71 -14.32 9.42 3.57
C PHE A 71 -14.27 10.88 3.15
N ALA A 72 -13.23 11.56 3.63
CA ALA A 72 -13.09 13.00 3.56
C ALA A 72 -12.64 13.51 2.20
N SER A 73 -13.07 14.74 1.86
CA SER A 73 -12.54 15.50 0.75
C SER A 73 -11.10 15.97 1.04
N PRO A 74 -10.14 15.76 0.12
CA PRO A 74 -8.78 16.26 0.25
C PRO A 74 -8.65 17.77 -0.02
N VAL A 75 -9.64 18.37 -0.68
CA VAL A 75 -9.64 19.78 -1.10
C VAL A 75 -11.00 20.43 -0.87
N SER A 76 -11.03 21.75 -0.67
CA SER A 76 -12.28 22.50 -0.76
C SER A 76 -12.56 22.88 -2.21
N GLY A 77 -13.85 22.88 -2.57
CA GLY A 77 -14.23 23.20 -3.93
C GLY A 77 -15.66 22.77 -4.27
N THR A 78 -15.89 22.51 -5.54
CA THR A 78 -17.19 22.08 -6.07
C THR A 78 -17.08 20.68 -6.65
N VAL A 79 -18.02 19.82 -6.38
CA VAL A 79 -18.17 18.50 -7.02
C VAL A 79 -18.54 18.71 -8.49
N LYS A 80 -17.57 18.51 -9.39
CA LYS A 80 -17.73 18.78 -10.83
C LYS A 80 -18.48 17.65 -11.54
N ALA A 81 -18.15 16.41 -11.20
CA ALA A 81 -18.77 15.23 -11.80
C ALA A 81 -18.59 13.99 -10.92
N VAL A 82 -19.50 13.03 -11.08
CA VAL A 82 -19.39 11.68 -10.52
C VAL A 82 -19.23 10.68 -11.67
N GLU A 83 -18.02 10.15 -11.79
CA GLU A 83 -17.69 9.16 -12.81
C GLU A 83 -18.27 7.79 -12.44
N ARG A 84 -19.02 7.20 -13.35
CA ARG A 84 -19.68 5.91 -13.14
C ARG A 84 -19.30 4.92 -14.24
N GLY A 85 -18.97 3.70 -13.84
CA GLY A 85 -18.73 2.58 -14.72
C GLY A 85 -19.95 1.68 -14.88
N GLU A 86 -19.69 0.47 -15.32
CA GLU A 86 -20.72 -0.57 -15.46
C GLU A 86 -21.50 -0.78 -14.17
N ARG A 87 -22.80 -1.10 -14.30
CA ARG A 87 -23.72 -1.30 -13.17
C ARG A 87 -23.75 -0.13 -12.19
N ARG A 88 -23.48 1.10 -12.66
CA ARG A 88 -23.43 2.34 -11.88
C ARG A 88 -22.37 2.35 -10.77
N LYS A 89 -21.31 1.50 -10.87
CA LYS A 89 -20.18 1.54 -9.93
C LYS A 89 -19.57 2.94 -9.96
N ILE A 90 -19.31 3.51 -8.78
CA ILE A 90 -18.64 4.81 -8.65
C ILE A 90 -17.16 4.58 -8.92
N LEU A 91 -16.61 5.20 -9.96
CA LEU A 91 -15.20 5.12 -10.35
C LEU A 91 -14.41 6.28 -9.79
N GLY A 92 -14.99 7.49 -9.75
CA GLY A 92 -14.33 8.68 -9.29
C GLY A 92 -15.30 9.81 -8.94
N ILE A 93 -14.87 10.66 -8.02
CA ILE A 93 -15.53 11.92 -7.67
C ILE A 93 -14.57 13.03 -8.07
N ARG A 94 -14.92 13.77 -9.10
CA ARG A 94 -14.10 14.87 -9.64
C ARG A 94 -14.45 16.16 -8.92
N LEU A 95 -13.44 16.78 -8.32
CA LEU A 95 -13.55 18.02 -7.57
C LEU A 95 -12.82 19.14 -8.32
N GLN A 96 -13.49 20.28 -8.48
CA GLN A 96 -12.88 21.53 -8.91
C GLN A 96 -12.44 22.26 -7.64
N ALA A 97 -11.14 22.33 -7.39
CA ALA A 97 -10.60 22.91 -6.17
C ALA A 97 -10.71 24.46 -6.17
N ASP A 98 -10.90 25.01 -4.99
CA ASP A 98 -10.79 26.44 -4.75
C ASP A 98 -9.32 26.90 -4.77
N GLU A 99 -9.05 28.15 -5.13
CA GLU A 99 -7.72 28.76 -5.01
C GLU A 99 -7.28 28.88 -3.54
N VAL A 100 -8.22 29.24 -2.67
CA VAL A 100 -8.01 29.33 -1.22
C VAL A 100 -8.81 28.23 -0.53
N GLN A 101 -8.09 27.30 0.09
CA GLN A 101 -8.69 26.12 0.71
C GLN A 101 -9.40 26.49 2.00
N LYS A 102 -10.61 25.99 2.17
CA LYS A 102 -11.42 26.05 3.39
C LYS A 102 -11.40 24.69 4.07
N TYR A 103 -11.38 24.69 5.39
CA TYR A 103 -11.25 23.48 6.18
C TYR A 103 -12.43 23.32 7.12
N HIS A 104 -12.96 22.13 7.20
CA HIS A 104 -13.78 21.72 8.32
C HIS A 104 -12.94 21.69 9.59
N ASP A 105 -13.34 22.34 10.65
CA ASP A 105 -12.62 22.38 11.92
C ASP A 105 -13.21 21.35 12.88
N PHE A 106 -12.46 20.27 13.14
CA PHE A 106 -12.81 19.20 14.08
C PHE A 106 -12.35 19.51 15.51
N GLY A 107 -11.65 20.64 15.72
CA GLY A 107 -11.05 21.04 16.98
C GLY A 107 -9.77 20.25 17.31
N ARG A 108 -8.76 20.96 17.78
CA ARG A 108 -7.53 20.34 18.30
C ARG A 108 -7.84 19.57 19.57
N ARG A 109 -7.27 18.36 19.70
CA ARG A 109 -7.47 17.49 20.86
C ARG A 109 -6.12 16.95 21.35
N ASP A 110 -5.86 17.05 22.64
CA ASP A 110 -4.68 16.41 23.23
C ASP A 110 -4.96 14.91 23.39
N VAL A 111 -4.29 14.10 22.58
CA VAL A 111 -4.45 12.65 22.57
C VAL A 111 -4.16 11.99 23.92
N SER A 112 -3.29 12.61 24.75
CA SER A 112 -2.95 12.07 26.06
C SER A 112 -4.16 11.95 26.98
N SER A 113 -5.14 12.86 26.84
CA SER A 113 -6.36 12.94 27.66
C SER A 113 -7.55 12.15 27.07
N LEU A 114 -7.45 11.62 25.85
CA LEU A 114 -8.56 10.95 25.18
C LEU A 114 -8.70 9.48 25.60
N SER A 115 -9.93 9.00 25.62
CA SER A 115 -10.26 7.58 25.70
C SER A 115 -10.16 6.90 24.32
N ALA A 116 -10.23 5.58 24.29
CA ALA A 116 -10.28 4.80 23.03
C ALA A 116 -11.48 5.21 22.15
N ASP A 117 -12.64 5.39 22.77
CA ASP A 117 -13.87 5.78 22.05
C ASP A 117 -13.78 7.21 21.51
N ASP A 118 -13.14 8.14 22.25
CA ASP A 118 -12.94 9.51 21.77
C ASP A 118 -12.05 9.54 20.53
N VAL A 119 -10.96 8.76 20.52
CA VAL A 119 -10.07 8.63 19.37
C VAL A 119 -10.81 8.02 18.18
N LYS A 120 -11.53 6.92 18.39
CA LYS A 120 -12.32 6.25 17.36
C LYS A 120 -13.36 7.18 16.75
N ASN A 121 -14.12 7.89 17.60
CA ASN A 121 -15.15 8.82 17.14
C ASN A 121 -14.55 10.01 16.38
N ALA A 122 -13.41 10.55 16.82
CA ALA A 122 -12.71 11.61 16.11
C ALA A 122 -12.28 11.17 14.70
N LEU A 123 -11.77 9.94 14.54
CA LEU A 123 -11.39 9.39 13.24
C LEU A 123 -12.62 9.13 12.34
N LEU A 124 -13.75 8.69 12.91
CA LEU A 124 -15.00 8.50 12.18
C LEU A 124 -15.58 9.84 11.69
N GLU A 125 -15.62 10.86 12.57
CA GLU A 125 -16.11 12.21 12.23
C GLU A 125 -15.26 12.83 11.12
N ALA A 126 -13.93 12.73 11.21
CA ALA A 126 -13.01 13.30 10.26
C ALA A 126 -12.87 12.50 8.94
N GLY A 127 -13.59 11.38 8.78
CA GLY A 127 -13.51 10.56 7.59
C GLY A 127 -12.17 9.83 7.41
N LEU A 128 -11.46 9.56 8.50
CA LEU A 128 -10.14 8.89 8.50
C LEU A 128 -10.19 7.45 9.00
N PHE A 129 -11.27 7.00 9.64
CA PHE A 129 -11.36 5.65 10.18
C PHE A 129 -11.23 4.57 9.09
N GLY A 130 -11.76 4.82 7.89
CA GLY A 130 -11.66 3.91 6.75
C GLY A 130 -10.22 3.66 6.23
N TYR A 131 -9.22 4.39 6.73
CA TYR A 131 -7.80 4.18 6.45
C TYR A 131 -7.16 3.10 7.32
N ILE A 132 -7.88 2.56 8.31
CA ILE A 132 -7.49 1.40 9.10
C ILE A 132 -7.96 0.16 8.35
N TYR A 133 -7.05 -0.79 8.12
CA TYR A 133 -7.33 -2.07 7.49
C TYR A 133 -7.33 -3.19 8.52
N GLN A 134 -7.86 -4.35 8.16
CA GLN A 134 -7.87 -5.52 9.05
C GLN A 134 -7.36 -6.78 8.36
N LEU A 135 -6.70 -7.62 9.13
CA LEU A 135 -6.54 -9.04 8.83
C LEU A 135 -7.44 -9.85 9.78
N PRO A 136 -8.09 -10.91 9.31
CA PRO A 136 -8.08 -11.42 7.94
C PRO A 136 -8.78 -10.48 6.95
N TYR A 137 -8.73 -10.86 5.67
CA TYR A 137 -9.35 -10.24 4.49
C TYR A 137 -8.59 -9.09 3.84
N ALA A 138 -7.69 -8.37 4.55
CA ALA A 138 -6.95 -7.19 4.04
C ALA A 138 -7.89 -6.15 3.42
N VAL A 139 -8.91 -5.74 4.18
CA VAL A 139 -9.94 -4.77 3.80
C VAL A 139 -10.02 -3.64 4.82
N SER A 140 -10.60 -2.51 4.45
CA SER A 140 -10.93 -1.44 5.40
C SER A 140 -11.77 -2.00 6.54
N THR A 141 -11.40 -1.66 7.79
CA THR A 141 -12.09 -2.19 8.97
C THR A 141 -13.43 -1.51 9.21
N ASN A 142 -14.24 -2.12 10.05
CA ASN A 142 -15.50 -1.55 10.50
C ASN A 142 -15.43 -1.16 12.00
N PRO A 143 -16.23 -0.20 12.45
CA PRO A 143 -16.17 0.30 13.82
C PRO A 143 -16.70 -0.66 14.89
N GLN A 144 -17.32 -1.77 14.51
CA GLN A 144 -17.84 -2.80 15.43
C GLN A 144 -16.79 -3.86 15.77
N THR A 145 -15.71 -3.92 15.00
CA THR A 145 -14.63 -4.90 15.20
C THR A 145 -13.67 -4.39 16.27
N MET A 146 -13.34 -5.27 17.24
CA MET A 146 -12.31 -5.00 18.24
C MET A 146 -11.03 -5.75 17.85
N PRO A 147 -9.90 -5.06 17.64
CA PRO A 147 -8.66 -5.71 17.25
C PRO A 147 -7.93 -6.33 18.45
N LYS A 148 -7.27 -7.48 18.23
CA LYS A 148 -6.30 -8.08 19.15
C LYS A 148 -5.06 -7.19 19.32
N GLY A 149 -4.69 -6.44 18.27
CA GLY A 149 -3.61 -5.48 18.24
C GLY A 149 -3.62 -4.66 16.95
N ILE A 150 -2.87 -3.58 16.93
CA ILE A 150 -2.71 -2.69 15.77
C ILE A 150 -1.26 -2.76 15.30
N PHE A 151 -1.06 -2.96 14.00
CA PHE A 151 0.27 -3.12 13.40
C PHE A 151 0.55 -1.98 12.42
N VAL A 152 1.71 -1.34 12.60
CA VAL A 152 2.23 -0.31 11.70
C VAL A 152 3.59 -0.77 11.20
N SER A 153 3.77 -0.95 9.90
CA SER A 153 5.09 -1.23 9.33
C SER A 153 5.71 0.03 8.75
N ALA A 154 6.76 0.52 9.38
CA ALA A 154 7.56 1.64 8.85
C ALA A 154 8.69 1.18 7.92
N LEU A 155 8.91 -0.13 7.78
CA LEU A 155 9.84 -0.71 6.82
C LEU A 155 9.15 -0.89 5.47
N ARG A 156 9.69 -0.27 4.44
CA ARG A 156 9.27 -0.46 3.05
C ARG A 156 10.46 -0.98 2.25
N ASP A 157 10.44 -2.26 1.92
CA ASP A 157 11.56 -2.98 1.30
C ASP A 157 11.25 -3.58 -0.08
N MET A 158 10.06 -3.31 -0.62
CA MET A 158 9.70 -3.66 -1.99
C MET A 158 10.59 -2.91 -3.00
N PRO A 159 10.84 -3.47 -4.19
CA PRO A 159 11.64 -2.81 -5.22
C PRO A 159 11.07 -1.44 -5.58
N LEU A 160 11.90 -0.40 -5.55
CA LEU A 160 11.54 1.02 -5.82
C LEU A 160 10.51 1.62 -4.85
N ALA A 161 10.26 0.98 -3.72
CA ALA A 161 9.38 1.52 -2.70
C ALA A 161 9.90 2.86 -2.16
N ASN A 162 8.96 3.67 -1.67
CA ASN A 162 9.23 4.91 -0.97
C ASN A 162 10.05 4.64 0.31
N ASP A 163 11.04 5.47 0.59
CA ASP A 163 11.75 5.48 1.88
C ASP A 163 10.93 6.24 2.92
N PHE A 164 10.37 5.52 3.89
CA PHE A 164 9.53 6.14 4.90
C PHE A 164 10.30 7.09 5.84
N GLU A 165 11.60 6.87 6.10
CA GLU A 165 12.39 7.82 6.88
C GLU A 165 12.50 9.18 6.19
N TYR A 166 12.55 9.19 4.85
CA TYR A 166 12.54 10.42 4.08
C TYR A 166 11.15 11.10 4.11
N GLU A 167 10.07 10.35 3.99
CA GLU A 167 8.69 10.86 4.12
C GLU A 167 8.42 11.43 5.50
N LEU A 168 9.02 10.84 6.54
CA LEU A 168 8.84 11.21 7.93
C LEU A 168 9.45 12.58 8.27
N GLN A 169 10.45 13.05 7.50
CA GLN A 169 11.11 14.33 7.76
C GLN A 169 10.11 15.49 7.78
N GLY A 170 10.05 16.19 8.92
CA GLY A 170 9.10 17.26 9.18
C GLY A 170 7.70 16.81 9.64
N ASN A 171 7.44 15.50 9.72
CA ASN A 171 6.19 14.90 10.17
C ASN A 171 6.35 14.09 11.48
N GLU A 172 7.51 14.15 12.13
CA GLU A 172 7.86 13.30 13.27
C GLU A 172 6.87 13.47 14.44
N ARG A 173 6.47 14.72 14.72
CA ARG A 173 5.48 15.02 15.74
C ARG A 173 4.12 14.43 15.40
N ASP A 174 3.68 14.57 14.18
CA ASP A 174 2.37 14.06 13.75
C ASP A 174 2.37 12.53 13.77
N PHE A 175 3.45 11.89 13.34
CA PHE A 175 3.60 10.45 13.42
C PHE A 175 3.53 9.94 14.84
N GLN A 176 4.28 10.55 15.80
CA GLN A 176 4.22 10.14 17.20
C GLN A 176 2.83 10.36 17.81
N THR A 177 2.16 11.49 17.50
CA THR A 177 0.80 11.74 17.96
C THR A 177 -0.18 10.68 17.42
N GLY A 178 -0.03 10.29 16.16
CA GLY A 178 -0.83 9.23 15.55
C GLY A 178 -0.61 7.86 16.19
N LEU A 179 0.65 7.50 16.50
CA LEU A 179 0.97 6.27 17.22
C LEU A 179 0.34 6.26 18.63
N THR A 180 0.44 7.37 19.35
CA THR A 180 -0.19 7.52 20.67
C THR A 180 -1.71 7.41 20.57
N ALA A 181 -2.34 7.93 19.50
CA ALA A 181 -3.78 7.78 19.26
C ALA A 181 -4.16 6.31 19.05
N LEU A 182 -3.40 5.58 18.21
CA LEU A 182 -3.65 4.15 17.96
C LEU A 182 -3.49 3.32 19.24
N SER A 183 -2.48 3.61 20.05
CA SER A 183 -2.22 2.89 21.32
C SER A 183 -3.35 3.02 22.34
N LYS A 184 -4.19 4.05 22.24
CA LYS A 184 -5.40 4.19 23.07
C LYS A 184 -6.46 3.15 22.71
N MET A 185 -6.53 2.74 21.41
CA MET A 185 -7.55 1.80 20.95
C MET A 185 -7.15 0.34 21.19
N ALA A 186 -5.89 -0.01 21.00
CA ALA A 186 -5.34 -1.36 21.29
C ALA A 186 -3.81 -1.34 21.38
N THR A 187 -3.22 -2.42 21.89
CA THR A 187 -1.76 -2.60 21.86
C THR A 187 -1.26 -2.40 20.43
N THR A 188 -0.34 -1.45 20.26
CA THR A 188 0.16 -1.05 18.94
C THR A 188 1.60 -1.49 18.76
N TYR A 189 1.89 -2.18 17.68
CA TYR A 189 3.20 -2.69 17.29
C TYR A 189 3.74 -1.87 16.13
N LEU A 190 4.98 -1.37 16.27
CA LEU A 190 5.69 -0.65 15.21
C LEU A 190 6.84 -1.53 14.70
N GLY A 191 6.73 -2.00 13.47
CA GLY A 191 7.80 -2.71 12.76
C GLY A 191 8.74 -1.75 12.04
N ILE A 192 10.03 -1.85 12.35
CA ILE A 192 11.08 -1.05 11.70
C ILE A 192 12.17 -1.93 11.11
N GLY A 193 12.92 -1.40 10.14
CA GLY A 193 14.08 -2.07 9.58
C GLY A 193 15.36 -1.81 10.39
N LYS A 194 16.28 -2.76 10.37
CA LYS A 194 17.58 -2.66 11.07
C LYS A 194 18.39 -1.40 10.74
N ASN A 195 18.24 -0.88 9.53
CA ASN A 195 19.03 0.26 9.04
C ASN A 195 18.35 1.60 9.30
N GLN A 196 17.09 1.62 9.73
CA GLN A 196 16.35 2.84 10.07
C GLN A 196 16.84 3.40 11.41
N LYS A 197 17.05 4.72 11.46
CA LYS A 197 17.70 5.40 12.59
C LYS A 197 16.93 6.60 13.11
N ALA A 198 15.84 7.01 12.45
CA ALA A 198 15.03 8.14 12.91
C ALA A 198 14.59 7.91 14.36
N ASP A 199 14.83 8.88 15.22
CA ASP A 199 14.57 8.78 16.68
C ASP A 199 13.12 8.41 16.97
N VAL A 200 12.16 9.00 16.25
CA VAL A 200 10.74 8.73 16.40
C VAL A 200 10.33 7.30 15.97
N LEU A 201 11.18 6.58 15.23
CA LEU A 201 11.00 5.16 14.90
C LEU A 201 11.64 4.26 15.97
N VAL A 202 12.91 4.53 16.29
CA VAL A 202 13.69 3.67 17.20
C VAL A 202 13.23 3.84 18.66
N ASN A 203 12.86 5.05 19.06
CA ASN A 203 12.42 5.42 20.39
C ASN A 203 10.94 5.85 20.42
N ALA A 204 10.11 5.28 19.53
CA ALA A 204 8.68 5.54 19.52
C ALA A 204 8.05 5.28 20.88
N LYS A 205 7.19 6.21 21.33
CA LYS A 205 6.51 6.13 22.62
C LYS A 205 5.13 5.48 22.46
N ASP A 206 4.66 4.87 23.55
CA ASP A 206 3.32 4.27 23.68
C ASP A 206 3.07 3.06 22.76
N VAL A 207 4.11 2.52 22.10
CA VAL A 207 4.02 1.39 21.18
C VAL A 207 5.17 0.40 21.41
N GLU A 208 4.97 -0.85 20.97
CA GLU A 208 5.99 -1.89 21.00
C GLU A 208 6.81 -1.88 19.72
N VAL A 209 8.08 -1.47 19.79
CA VAL A 209 8.96 -1.42 18.63
C VAL A 209 9.64 -2.77 18.41
N THR A 210 9.54 -3.31 17.20
CA THR A 210 10.21 -4.53 16.76
C THR A 210 11.06 -4.26 15.51
N VAL A 211 12.33 -4.68 15.56
CA VAL A 211 13.28 -4.55 14.45
C VAL A 211 13.23 -5.80 13.58
N PHE A 212 12.98 -5.65 12.30
CA PHE A 212 13.03 -6.72 11.31
C PHE A 212 14.37 -6.66 10.53
N ASP A 213 15.15 -7.73 10.62
CA ASP A 213 16.46 -7.88 9.97
C ASP A 213 16.40 -9.01 8.96
N GLY A 214 16.19 -8.71 7.71
CA GLY A 214 16.08 -9.69 6.63
C GLY A 214 15.89 -9.07 5.25
N PRO A 215 15.77 -9.92 4.21
CA PRO A 215 15.45 -9.47 2.87
C PRO A 215 13.94 -9.14 2.76
N CYS A 216 13.56 -8.46 1.66
CA CYS A 216 12.16 -8.33 1.27
C CYS A 216 11.50 -9.73 1.22
N PRO A 217 10.30 -9.93 1.82
CA PRO A 217 9.30 -8.94 2.24
C PRO A 217 9.26 -8.70 3.76
N ALA A 218 10.38 -8.43 4.40
CA ALA A 218 10.43 -8.12 5.83
C ALA A 218 9.55 -6.92 6.21
N GLY A 219 9.32 -6.02 5.26
CA GLY A 219 8.48 -4.83 5.39
C GLY A 219 6.98 -5.08 5.28
N ASN A 220 6.54 -6.23 4.79
CA ASN A 220 5.11 -6.53 4.70
C ASN A 220 4.49 -6.65 6.09
N VAL A 221 3.39 -5.95 6.30
CA VAL A 221 2.71 -5.97 7.59
C VAL A 221 2.17 -7.37 7.94
N GLY A 222 1.74 -8.17 6.96
CA GLY A 222 1.31 -9.56 7.16
C GLY A 222 2.44 -10.44 7.71
N VAL A 223 3.66 -10.29 7.18
CA VAL A 223 4.86 -10.98 7.71
C VAL A 223 5.14 -10.58 9.15
N GLN A 224 5.01 -9.29 9.48
CA GLN A 224 5.23 -8.79 10.83
C GLN A 224 4.17 -9.29 11.81
N VAL A 225 2.90 -9.32 11.40
CA VAL A 225 1.79 -9.90 12.16
C VAL A 225 2.03 -11.37 12.45
N ASN A 226 2.40 -12.17 11.45
CA ASN A 226 2.68 -13.59 11.58
C ASN A 226 3.77 -13.88 12.64
N HIS A 227 4.81 -13.03 12.72
CA HIS A 227 5.91 -13.24 13.66
C HIS A 227 5.66 -12.71 15.08
N ILE A 228 4.78 -11.70 15.24
CA ILE A 228 4.52 -11.08 16.54
C ILE A 228 3.26 -11.64 17.19
N SER A 229 2.16 -11.70 16.44
CA SER A 229 0.86 -12.14 16.95
C SER A 229 0.01 -12.70 15.81
N PRO A 230 0.23 -13.97 15.41
CA PRO A 230 -0.51 -14.63 14.34
C PRO A 230 -2.02 -14.54 14.53
N VAL A 231 -2.76 -14.54 13.41
CA VAL A 231 -4.22 -14.37 13.39
C VAL A 231 -4.91 -15.71 13.22
N ASN A 232 -5.67 -16.15 14.22
CA ASN A 232 -6.47 -17.35 14.16
C ASN A 232 -7.93 -17.06 13.75
N LYS A 233 -8.69 -18.12 13.47
CA LYS A 233 -10.14 -18.01 13.19
C LYS A 233 -10.85 -17.29 14.33
N GLY A 234 -11.62 -16.25 13.98
CA GLY A 234 -12.36 -15.43 14.94
C GLY A 234 -11.54 -14.28 15.57
N GLU A 235 -10.24 -14.21 15.33
CA GLU A 235 -9.41 -13.07 15.74
C GLU A 235 -9.32 -12.04 14.62
N VAL A 236 -9.11 -10.78 15.00
CA VAL A 236 -8.88 -9.67 14.08
C VAL A 236 -7.70 -8.83 14.58
N VAL A 237 -6.82 -8.45 13.70
CA VAL A 237 -5.81 -7.40 13.93
C VAL A 237 -6.06 -6.26 12.97
N TRP A 238 -5.75 -5.04 13.41
CA TRP A 238 -5.77 -3.89 12.53
C TRP A 238 -4.38 -3.61 11.99
N THR A 239 -4.32 -3.15 10.76
CA THR A 239 -3.09 -2.71 10.10
C THR A 239 -3.26 -1.29 9.60
N VAL A 240 -2.24 -0.45 9.80
CA VAL A 240 -2.26 0.95 9.41
C VAL A 240 -0.98 1.27 8.66
N ASP A 241 -1.10 1.83 7.45
CA ASP A 241 0.06 2.35 6.72
C ASP A 241 0.68 3.51 7.51
N PRO A 242 2.00 3.61 7.62
CA PRO A 242 2.66 4.63 8.43
C PRO A 242 2.36 6.07 7.96
N THR A 243 2.05 6.29 6.67
CA THR A 243 1.57 7.59 6.17
C THR A 243 0.21 7.96 6.78
N PHE A 244 -0.68 6.97 6.99
CA PHE A 244 -1.99 7.24 7.59
C PHE A 244 -1.87 7.61 9.08
N VAL A 245 -0.86 7.05 9.77
CA VAL A 245 -0.53 7.46 11.13
C VAL A 245 -0.20 8.95 11.19
N ILE A 246 0.52 9.49 10.18
CA ILE A 246 0.78 10.93 10.05
C ILE A 246 -0.54 11.71 9.86
N PHE A 247 -1.47 11.21 9.03
CA PHE A 247 -2.77 11.87 8.84
C PHE A 247 -3.58 11.94 10.14
N PHE A 248 -3.58 10.87 10.93
CA PHE A 248 -4.25 10.83 12.24
C PHE A 248 -3.62 11.85 13.19
N GLY A 249 -2.29 11.89 13.25
CA GLY A 249 -1.60 12.86 14.10
C GLY A 249 -1.86 14.32 13.70
N ARG A 250 -1.89 14.61 12.41
CA ARG A 250 -2.24 15.96 11.89
C ARG A 250 -3.65 16.38 12.34
N LEU A 251 -4.64 15.47 12.28
CA LEU A 251 -5.99 15.73 12.76
C LEU A 251 -5.97 16.18 14.23
N PHE A 252 -5.34 15.42 15.13
CA PHE A 252 -5.31 15.75 16.55
C PHE A 252 -4.50 17.02 16.83
N ASN A 253 -3.36 17.21 16.15
CA ASN A 253 -2.48 18.35 16.35
C ASN A 253 -3.04 19.66 15.81
N THR A 254 -3.84 19.62 14.72
CA THR A 254 -4.32 20.83 14.03
C THR A 254 -5.83 21.01 14.07
N GLY A 255 -6.61 19.97 14.35
CA GLY A 255 -8.07 19.95 14.21
C GLY A 255 -8.56 19.89 12.78
N LYS A 256 -7.68 19.62 11.80
CA LYS A 256 -7.99 19.64 10.37
C LYS A 256 -7.51 18.37 9.68
N VAL A 257 -8.26 17.94 8.67
CA VAL A 257 -7.82 16.86 7.78
C VAL A 257 -6.76 17.41 6.82
N ASN A 258 -5.66 16.68 6.70
CA ASN A 258 -4.62 16.97 5.71
C ASN A 258 -4.09 15.65 5.14
N LEU A 259 -4.48 15.36 3.90
CA LEU A 259 -4.14 14.13 3.16
C LEU A 259 -2.94 14.32 2.22
N LEU A 260 -2.08 15.29 2.51
CA LEU A 260 -0.81 15.47 1.80
C LEU A 260 0.15 14.35 2.16
N ARG A 261 0.70 13.70 1.14
CA ARG A 261 1.67 12.62 1.27
C ARG A 261 2.90 12.84 0.39
N THR A 262 4.02 12.25 0.78
CA THR A 262 5.25 12.24 -0.02
C THR A 262 5.27 10.95 -0.86
N ILE A 263 5.41 11.09 -2.18
CA ILE A 263 5.36 10.00 -3.16
C ILE A 263 6.73 9.88 -3.82
N ALA A 264 7.26 8.65 -3.90
CA ALA A 264 8.47 8.37 -4.66
C ALA A 264 8.15 8.22 -6.15
N LEU A 265 8.87 8.91 -7.01
CA LEU A 265 8.86 8.70 -8.46
C LEU A 265 10.08 7.83 -8.82
N GLY A 266 9.83 6.58 -9.21
CA GLY A 266 10.89 5.60 -9.45
C GLY A 266 10.77 4.90 -10.80
N GLY A 267 11.82 4.14 -11.13
CA GLY A 267 11.90 3.33 -12.34
C GLY A 267 12.82 3.90 -13.41
N SER A 268 13.28 3.02 -14.30
CA SER A 268 14.29 3.35 -15.32
C SER A 268 13.78 4.28 -16.42
N ALA A 269 12.47 4.46 -16.55
CA ALA A 269 11.86 5.40 -17.48
C ALA A 269 11.55 6.76 -16.85
N MET A 270 11.92 7.00 -15.58
CA MET A 270 11.93 8.36 -15.00
C MET A 270 13.19 9.11 -15.41
N ALA A 271 13.03 10.34 -15.87
CA ALA A 271 14.16 11.22 -16.25
C ALA A 271 15.03 11.56 -15.04
N SER A 272 14.40 11.80 -13.90
CA SER A 272 15.06 12.08 -12.63
C SER A 272 14.23 11.50 -11.50
N PRO A 273 14.54 10.26 -11.05
CA PRO A 273 13.84 9.66 -9.91
C PRO A 273 14.01 10.52 -8.66
N MET A 274 12.89 10.93 -8.03
CA MET A 274 12.87 11.83 -6.88
C MET A 274 11.56 11.73 -6.12
N TYR A 275 11.37 12.53 -5.08
CA TYR A 275 10.13 12.60 -4.33
C TYR A 275 9.29 13.82 -4.73
N VAL A 276 7.98 13.71 -4.54
CA VAL A 276 7.02 14.80 -4.70
C VAL A 276 6.01 14.77 -3.55
N ASP A 277 5.53 15.94 -3.15
CA ASP A 277 4.38 16.02 -2.24
C ASP A 277 3.11 16.21 -3.07
N ALA A 278 2.11 15.36 -2.85
CA ALA A 278 0.82 15.44 -3.53
C ALA A 278 -0.32 15.07 -2.59
N LEU A 279 -1.48 15.67 -2.81
CA LEU A 279 -2.73 15.29 -2.15
C LEU A 279 -3.32 14.03 -2.79
N ILE A 280 -4.07 13.25 -2.02
CA ILE A 280 -4.91 12.19 -2.58
C ILE A 280 -5.84 12.81 -3.62
N GLY A 281 -5.98 12.16 -4.76
CA GLY A 281 -6.77 12.64 -5.90
C GLY A 281 -6.01 13.49 -6.90
N THR A 282 -4.74 13.88 -6.66
CA THR A 282 -3.92 14.60 -7.66
C THR A 282 -3.72 13.75 -8.91
N PRO A 283 -4.03 14.23 -10.13
CA PRO A 283 -3.82 13.48 -11.37
C PRO A 283 -2.36 13.19 -11.64
N PHE A 284 -2.05 12.01 -12.18
CA PHE A 284 -0.68 11.64 -12.54
C PHE A 284 -0.11 12.52 -13.65
N SER A 285 -0.94 13.04 -14.56
CA SER A 285 -0.53 14.01 -15.58
C SER A 285 0.12 15.29 -15.00
N VAL A 286 -0.32 15.72 -13.82
CA VAL A 286 0.27 16.87 -13.10
C VAL A 286 1.58 16.48 -12.44
N ILE A 287 1.61 15.32 -11.77
CA ILE A 287 2.79 14.80 -11.06
C ILE A 287 3.90 14.44 -12.03
N LEU A 288 3.58 13.80 -13.14
CA LEU A 288 4.56 13.26 -14.09
C LEU A 288 4.90 14.22 -15.22
N LYS A 289 4.40 15.46 -15.18
CA LYS A 289 4.76 16.47 -16.16
C LYS A 289 6.27 16.61 -16.23
N ASP A 290 6.84 16.42 -17.41
CA ASP A 290 8.28 16.49 -17.70
C ASP A 290 9.14 15.51 -16.87
N ALA A 291 8.54 14.49 -16.26
CA ALA A 291 9.24 13.51 -15.42
C ALA A 291 9.62 12.22 -16.17
N LEU A 292 9.06 11.97 -17.34
CA LEU A 292 9.24 10.74 -18.10
C LEU A 292 10.27 10.90 -19.22
N THR A 293 11.14 9.89 -19.42
CA THR A 293 12.14 9.87 -20.51
C THR A 293 11.53 9.56 -21.86
N ARG A 294 10.36 8.91 -21.88
CA ARG A 294 9.60 8.52 -23.08
C ARG A 294 8.11 8.58 -22.79
N GLN A 295 7.29 8.69 -23.83
CA GLN A 295 5.83 8.67 -23.72
C GLN A 295 5.22 7.37 -24.32
N GLU A 296 5.95 6.71 -25.19
CA GLU A 296 5.57 5.43 -25.79
C GLU A 296 6.40 4.29 -25.22
N ASP A 297 5.93 3.06 -25.38
CA ASP A 297 6.57 1.84 -24.84
C ASP A 297 6.86 1.95 -23.34
N LEU A 298 5.85 2.44 -22.59
CA LEU A 298 5.96 2.76 -21.17
C LEU A 298 4.90 2.01 -20.36
N ARG A 299 5.33 1.31 -19.33
CA ARG A 299 4.47 0.81 -18.25
C ARG A 299 4.50 1.78 -17.10
N LEU A 300 3.39 2.51 -16.92
CA LEU A 300 3.16 3.30 -15.72
C LEU A 300 2.47 2.43 -14.67
N ILE A 301 2.95 2.48 -13.44
CA ILE A 301 2.47 1.66 -12.32
C ILE A 301 2.16 2.58 -11.15
N ASN A 302 0.95 2.49 -10.62
CA ASN A 302 0.57 3.08 -9.35
C ASN A 302 1.01 2.12 -8.23
N GLY A 303 2.11 2.45 -7.56
CA GLY A 303 2.80 1.58 -6.61
C GLY A 303 4.15 1.05 -7.14
N ASN A 304 4.67 0.02 -6.48
CA ASN A 304 5.91 -0.66 -6.86
C ASN A 304 5.65 -1.74 -7.94
N PRO A 305 6.71 -2.25 -8.61
CA PRO A 305 6.58 -3.22 -9.70
C PRO A 305 5.96 -4.56 -9.32
N LEU A 306 5.91 -4.93 -8.03
CA LEU A 306 5.43 -6.23 -7.58
C LEU A 306 3.96 -6.19 -7.14
N THR A 307 3.54 -5.14 -6.43
CA THR A 307 2.18 -5.04 -5.85
C THR A 307 1.33 -3.95 -6.48
N GLY A 308 1.94 -3.08 -7.30
CA GLY A 308 1.27 -1.96 -7.94
C GLY A 308 0.32 -2.37 -9.05
N THR A 309 -0.51 -1.45 -9.48
CA THR A 309 -1.46 -1.63 -10.57
C THR A 309 -1.04 -0.86 -11.80
N LYS A 310 -1.25 -1.45 -13.01
CA LYS A 310 -1.05 -0.72 -14.27
C LYS A 310 -1.93 0.51 -14.29
N SER A 311 -1.35 1.63 -14.69
CA SER A 311 -1.96 2.96 -14.61
C SER A 311 -1.74 3.76 -15.89
N CYS A 312 -2.40 4.91 -15.99
CA CYS A 312 -2.26 5.88 -17.08
C CYS A 312 -2.13 7.31 -16.51
N LEU A 313 -1.90 8.29 -17.38
CA LEU A 313 -1.73 9.69 -16.97
C LEU A 313 -3.04 10.33 -16.45
N GLU A 314 -4.17 9.79 -16.83
CA GLU A 314 -5.51 10.21 -16.41
C GLU A 314 -5.88 9.69 -15.01
N ASP A 315 -5.16 8.69 -14.51
CA ASP A 315 -5.34 8.20 -13.15
C ASP A 315 -4.86 9.24 -12.13
N SER A 316 -5.23 9.03 -10.87
CA SER A 316 -4.92 9.94 -9.77
C SER A 316 -4.29 9.21 -8.59
N VAL A 317 -3.68 9.96 -7.70
CA VAL A 317 -3.13 9.48 -6.43
C VAL A 317 -4.25 8.82 -5.62
N GLY A 318 -4.13 7.52 -5.46
CA GLY A 318 -5.02 6.73 -4.62
C GLY A 318 -4.61 6.75 -3.14
N VAL A 319 -5.43 6.12 -2.31
CA VAL A 319 -5.19 6.06 -0.87
C VAL A 319 -3.88 5.34 -0.51
N LYS A 320 -3.50 4.30 -1.26
CA LYS A 320 -2.28 3.52 -1.04
C LYS A 320 -1.10 3.91 -1.92
N THR A 321 -1.21 4.97 -2.74
CA THR A 321 -0.14 5.40 -3.64
C THR A 321 1.03 6.00 -2.84
N SER A 322 2.05 5.25 -2.53
CA SER A 322 3.29 5.70 -1.88
C SER A 322 4.43 5.91 -2.87
N GLU A 323 4.36 5.25 -4.01
CA GLU A 323 5.25 5.44 -5.15
C GLU A 323 4.48 5.39 -6.48
N ILE A 324 5.08 5.98 -7.51
CA ILE A 324 4.67 5.86 -8.92
C ILE A 324 5.90 5.37 -9.68
N THR A 325 5.76 4.21 -10.31
CA THR A 325 6.87 3.58 -11.03
C THR A 325 6.67 3.66 -12.53
N ALA A 326 7.72 4.02 -13.27
CA ALA A 326 7.75 3.99 -14.73
C ALA A 326 8.90 3.11 -15.24
N ILE A 327 8.56 2.06 -15.99
CA ILE A 327 9.50 1.12 -16.59
C ILE A 327 9.15 0.92 -18.07
N PRO A 328 10.07 0.40 -18.92
CA PRO A 328 9.75 0.02 -20.29
C PRO A 328 8.63 -1.03 -20.35
N GLU A 329 7.70 -0.90 -21.30
CA GLU A 329 6.73 -1.96 -21.61
C GLU A 329 7.42 -3.16 -22.26
N GLY A 330 8.43 -2.89 -23.10
CA GLY A 330 9.25 -3.91 -23.76
C GLY A 330 8.66 -4.42 -25.07
N ALA A 331 7.80 -3.64 -25.74
CA ALA A 331 7.20 -4.01 -27.02
C ALA A 331 8.24 -4.20 -28.13
N ASP A 332 9.33 -3.41 -28.12
CA ASP A 332 10.36 -3.38 -29.16
C ASP A 332 11.48 -4.42 -28.99
N ALA A 333 11.43 -5.25 -27.94
CA ALA A 333 12.53 -6.17 -27.66
C ALA A 333 12.48 -7.42 -28.55
N ASN A 334 13.07 -7.33 -29.72
CA ASN A 334 13.35 -8.46 -30.60
C ASN A 334 14.67 -9.15 -30.20
N GLU A 335 14.59 -10.28 -29.54
CA GLU A 335 15.75 -11.06 -29.14
C GLU A 335 15.97 -12.24 -30.10
N MET A 336 16.74 -12.00 -31.16
CA MET A 336 17.20 -13.08 -32.02
C MET A 336 18.24 -13.93 -31.26
N PHE A 337 18.05 -15.25 -31.16
CA PHE A 337 18.90 -16.17 -30.37
C PHE A 337 18.97 -15.90 -28.86
N GLY A 338 17.98 -15.20 -28.27
CA GLY A 338 17.98 -14.84 -26.86
C GLY A 338 18.14 -16.01 -25.88
N TRP A 339 17.80 -17.23 -26.29
CA TRP A 339 17.96 -18.45 -25.51
C TRP A 339 19.42 -18.94 -25.34
N ILE A 340 20.36 -18.50 -26.21
CA ILE A 340 21.80 -18.80 -26.14
C ILE A 340 22.57 -17.67 -25.43
N MET A 341 22.02 -16.46 -25.38
CA MET A 341 22.72 -15.29 -24.85
C MET A 341 23.04 -15.44 -23.37
N PRO A 342 24.22 -14.97 -22.88
CA PRO A 342 24.63 -15.05 -21.47
C PRO A 342 23.76 -14.20 -20.54
N ARG A 343 22.97 -13.28 -21.07
CA ARG A 343 21.93 -12.48 -20.38
C ARG A 343 22.39 -11.89 -19.06
N THR A 344 23.55 -11.26 -19.05
CA THR A 344 24.09 -10.58 -17.86
C THR A 344 23.24 -9.43 -17.33
N ASN A 345 22.29 -8.93 -18.16
CA ASN A 345 21.39 -7.84 -17.83
C ASN A 345 20.01 -8.30 -17.31
N GLN A 346 19.78 -9.61 -17.20
CA GLN A 346 18.52 -10.14 -16.71
C GLN A 346 18.68 -10.68 -15.28
N PHE A 347 17.70 -10.39 -14.46
CA PHE A 347 17.61 -10.95 -13.11
C PHE A 347 17.35 -12.47 -13.20
N SER A 348 18.00 -13.25 -12.35
CA SER A 348 17.82 -14.70 -12.28
C SER A 348 17.78 -15.17 -10.84
N THR A 349 16.72 -15.85 -10.47
CA THR A 349 16.57 -16.51 -9.16
C THR A 349 17.19 -17.90 -9.15
N SER A 350 17.17 -18.61 -10.30
CA SER A 350 17.59 -20.00 -10.47
C SER A 350 19.03 -20.17 -11.02
N ARG A 351 19.79 -19.08 -11.09
CA ARG A 351 21.14 -19.04 -11.71
C ARG A 351 21.16 -19.47 -13.18
N SER A 352 20.04 -19.34 -13.89
CA SER A 352 19.94 -19.67 -15.32
C SER A 352 20.74 -18.72 -16.21
N TYR A 353 21.07 -17.53 -15.72
CA TYR A 353 21.87 -16.50 -16.40
C TYR A 353 23.11 -16.16 -15.59
N PHE A 354 24.17 -15.68 -16.24
CA PHE A 354 25.40 -15.29 -15.56
C PHE A 354 25.29 -14.02 -14.71
N SER A 355 24.13 -13.38 -14.67
CA SER A 355 23.87 -12.20 -13.83
C SER A 355 24.08 -12.45 -12.34
N TRP A 356 23.92 -13.68 -11.86
CA TRP A 356 24.17 -14.03 -10.45
C TRP A 356 25.63 -13.80 -10.01
N LEU A 357 26.58 -13.72 -10.95
CA LEU A 357 27.97 -13.36 -10.67
C LEU A 357 28.18 -11.86 -10.43
N MET A 358 27.19 -11.04 -10.75
CA MET A 358 27.30 -9.57 -10.75
C MET A 358 27.01 -8.92 -9.37
N GLY A 359 26.77 -9.70 -8.33
CA GLY A 359 26.54 -9.20 -6.97
C GLY A 359 25.31 -8.27 -6.86
N LYS A 360 25.49 -7.07 -6.29
CA LYS A 360 24.43 -6.07 -6.07
C LYS A 360 24.13 -5.20 -7.30
N LYS A 361 24.16 -5.76 -8.49
CA LYS A 361 23.83 -5.02 -9.72
C LYS A 361 22.38 -4.56 -9.71
N ALA A 362 22.12 -3.30 -10.06
CA ALA A 362 20.78 -2.80 -10.35
C ALA A 362 20.38 -3.14 -11.80
N TYR A 363 19.20 -3.72 -11.96
CA TYR A 363 18.67 -4.20 -13.24
C TYR A 363 17.70 -3.20 -13.84
N ASP A 364 17.74 -3.10 -15.18
CA ASP A 364 16.74 -2.39 -15.98
C ASP A 364 15.80 -3.44 -16.56
N LEU A 365 14.73 -3.72 -15.84
CA LEU A 365 13.75 -4.72 -16.24
C LEU A 365 12.57 -4.04 -16.94
N ASP A 366 12.06 -4.73 -17.96
CA ASP A 366 10.83 -4.37 -18.67
C ASP A 366 9.61 -5.10 -18.08
N ALA A 367 8.40 -4.71 -18.53
CA ALA A 367 7.15 -5.26 -18.02
C ALA A 367 6.75 -6.62 -18.66
N ARG A 368 7.61 -7.20 -19.50
CA ARG A 368 7.29 -8.48 -20.18
C ARG A 368 7.29 -9.64 -19.22
N VAL A 369 6.24 -10.45 -19.29
CA VAL A 369 6.23 -11.78 -18.66
C VAL A 369 7.13 -12.72 -19.47
N LYS A 370 8.21 -13.21 -18.84
CA LYS A 370 9.15 -14.13 -19.49
C LYS A 370 8.74 -15.58 -19.22
N GLY A 371 7.90 -16.10 -20.07
CA GLY A 371 7.28 -17.41 -20.00
C GLY A 371 5.79 -17.36 -20.33
N GLY A 372 5.10 -18.45 -20.13
CA GLY A 372 3.66 -18.58 -20.31
C GLY A 372 3.01 -19.16 -19.07
N GLU A 373 1.75 -18.85 -18.84
CA GLU A 373 0.94 -19.42 -17.79
C GLU A 373 0.84 -20.95 -17.97
N ARG A 374 1.00 -21.68 -16.88
CA ARG A 374 0.95 -23.14 -16.81
C ARG A 374 0.18 -23.58 -15.59
N HIS A 375 -0.18 -24.86 -15.52
CA HIS A 375 -0.70 -25.43 -14.30
C HIS A 375 0.36 -25.36 -13.19
N ILE A 376 -0.10 -25.11 -11.96
CA ILE A 376 0.77 -24.98 -10.79
C ILE A 376 1.62 -26.24 -10.58
N ILE A 377 2.91 -26.07 -10.46
CA ILE A 377 3.90 -27.11 -10.17
C ILE A 377 4.34 -26.94 -8.72
N MET A 378 4.42 -28.03 -7.98
CA MET A 378 4.99 -28.04 -6.62
C MET A 378 6.51 -27.96 -6.72
N SER A 379 7.06 -26.76 -6.73
CA SER A 379 8.49 -26.52 -6.93
C SER A 379 9.24 -26.25 -5.62
N GLY A 380 8.52 -25.87 -4.55
CA GLY A 380 9.12 -25.41 -3.29
C GLY A 380 9.74 -24.00 -3.40
N GLU A 381 9.56 -23.31 -4.53
CA GLU A 381 10.13 -21.96 -4.72
C GLU A 381 9.46 -20.91 -3.85
N TYR A 382 8.15 -21.05 -3.58
CA TYR A 382 7.43 -20.10 -2.72
C TYR A 382 7.99 -20.09 -1.30
N ASP A 383 8.37 -21.25 -0.77
CA ASP A 383 8.93 -21.36 0.58
C ASP A 383 10.25 -20.62 0.74
N SER A 384 10.98 -20.37 -0.33
CA SER A 384 12.25 -19.65 -0.30
C SER A 384 12.08 -18.14 -0.12
N VAL A 385 10.91 -17.60 -0.52
CA VAL A 385 10.62 -16.17 -0.54
C VAL A 385 9.49 -15.75 0.40
N LEU A 386 8.78 -16.71 1.00
CA LEU A 386 7.70 -16.48 1.93
C LEU A 386 8.17 -16.73 3.37
N PRO A 387 8.55 -15.70 4.13
CA PRO A 387 9.04 -15.84 5.50
C PRO A 387 7.90 -15.94 6.52
N MET A 388 6.87 -16.72 6.22
CA MET A 388 5.71 -16.97 7.09
C MET A 388 5.58 -18.47 7.34
N ASP A 389 4.99 -18.85 8.48
CA ASP A 389 4.75 -20.25 8.83
C ASP A 389 3.44 -20.75 8.24
N ILE A 390 3.35 -20.75 6.91
CA ILE A 390 2.21 -21.19 6.14
C ILE A 390 2.65 -22.11 4.97
N TYR A 391 1.76 -22.99 4.54
CA TYR A 391 1.97 -23.85 3.37
C TYR A 391 1.52 -23.16 2.08
N GLY A 392 2.29 -22.16 1.58
CA GLY A 392 1.88 -21.27 0.50
C GLY A 392 1.42 -21.98 -0.78
N GLU A 393 2.17 -22.99 -1.30
CA GLU A 393 1.78 -23.71 -2.51
C GLU A 393 0.49 -24.54 -2.33
N PHE A 394 0.31 -25.15 -1.16
CA PHE A 394 -0.92 -25.89 -0.85
C PHE A 394 -2.10 -24.95 -0.66
N LEU A 395 -1.90 -23.79 -0.02
CA LEU A 395 -2.93 -22.78 0.14
C LEU A 395 -3.44 -22.29 -1.22
N ILE A 396 -2.54 -21.95 -2.15
CA ILE A 396 -2.93 -21.53 -3.51
C ILE A 396 -3.74 -22.61 -4.22
N LYS A 397 -3.33 -23.89 -4.12
CA LYS A 397 -4.11 -25.02 -4.69
C LYS A 397 -5.50 -25.15 -4.07
N ALA A 398 -5.59 -25.03 -2.74
CA ALA A 398 -6.88 -25.10 -2.04
C ALA A 398 -7.82 -23.97 -2.48
N ILE A 399 -7.29 -22.76 -2.68
CA ILE A 399 -8.07 -21.61 -3.19
C ILE A 399 -8.56 -21.85 -4.62
N ILE A 400 -7.70 -22.36 -5.51
CA ILE A 400 -8.08 -22.66 -6.91
C ILE A 400 -9.22 -23.70 -6.96
N VAL A 401 -9.18 -24.71 -6.09
CA VAL A 401 -10.21 -25.74 -6.01
C VAL A 401 -11.47 -25.27 -5.28
N GLY A 402 -11.36 -24.23 -4.44
CA GLY A 402 -12.47 -23.71 -3.63
C GLY A 402 -12.77 -24.53 -2.38
N ASP A 403 -11.80 -25.27 -1.83
CA ASP A 403 -11.93 -26.08 -0.63
C ASP A 403 -11.74 -25.21 0.62
N ILE A 404 -12.83 -24.65 1.14
CA ILE A 404 -12.82 -23.66 2.24
C ILE A 404 -12.19 -24.26 3.50
N ASP A 405 -12.49 -25.49 3.86
CA ASP A 405 -11.94 -26.13 5.06
C ASP A 405 -10.39 -26.21 4.99
N LYS A 406 -9.86 -26.58 3.82
CA LYS A 406 -8.41 -26.60 3.61
C LYS A 406 -7.79 -25.20 3.54
N ILE A 407 -8.47 -24.23 2.95
CA ILE A 407 -8.02 -22.83 2.91
C ILE A 407 -7.83 -22.33 4.35
N GLU A 408 -8.78 -22.59 5.25
CA GLU A 408 -8.69 -22.22 6.67
C GLU A 408 -7.54 -22.94 7.38
N GLN A 409 -7.38 -24.25 7.18
CA GLN A 409 -6.31 -25.04 7.80
C GLN A 409 -4.90 -24.65 7.34
N LEU A 410 -4.76 -24.08 6.15
CA LEU A 410 -3.49 -23.77 5.52
C LEU A 410 -3.04 -22.32 5.76
N GLY A 411 -3.76 -21.52 6.57
CA GLY A 411 -3.30 -20.22 7.03
C GLY A 411 -3.84 -19.01 6.27
N ILE A 412 -5.01 -19.09 5.61
CA ILE A 412 -5.62 -17.96 4.88
C ILE A 412 -5.87 -16.73 5.78
N TYR A 413 -6.09 -16.93 7.08
CA TYR A 413 -6.35 -15.85 8.02
C TYR A 413 -5.16 -14.91 8.24
N GLU A 414 -3.96 -15.39 7.97
CA GLU A 414 -2.70 -14.71 8.26
C GLU A 414 -2.13 -13.94 7.06
N VAL A 415 -2.72 -14.11 5.86
CA VAL A 415 -2.15 -13.59 4.62
C VAL A 415 -2.95 -12.46 4.01
N SER A 416 -2.23 -11.60 3.31
CA SER A 416 -2.75 -10.62 2.37
C SER A 416 -2.25 -10.94 0.95
N PRO A 417 -2.86 -10.38 -0.10
CA PRO A 417 -2.36 -10.57 -1.47
C PRO A 417 -0.89 -10.16 -1.64
N GLU A 418 -0.46 -9.07 -1.01
CA GLU A 418 0.92 -8.56 -1.10
C GLU A 418 1.98 -9.52 -0.57
N ASP A 419 1.63 -10.39 0.38
CA ASP A 419 2.56 -11.38 0.92
C ASP A 419 2.98 -12.42 -0.12
N PHE A 420 2.15 -12.62 -1.14
CA PHE A 420 2.44 -13.51 -2.27
C PHE A 420 3.13 -12.81 -3.46
N ALA A 421 3.46 -11.53 -3.38
CA ALA A 421 4.05 -10.79 -4.49
C ALA A 421 5.41 -11.36 -4.94
N LEU A 422 6.28 -11.73 -4.00
CA LEU A 422 7.55 -12.38 -4.35
C LEU A 422 7.36 -13.82 -4.82
N ALA A 423 6.42 -14.56 -4.23
CA ALA A 423 6.07 -15.91 -4.70
C ALA A 423 5.57 -15.86 -6.16
N GLU A 424 4.73 -14.87 -6.51
CA GLU A 424 4.28 -14.62 -7.88
C GLU A 424 5.44 -14.30 -8.83
N PHE A 425 6.41 -13.50 -8.36
CA PHE A 425 7.58 -13.15 -9.16
C PHE A 425 8.47 -14.37 -9.48
N VAL A 426 8.70 -15.26 -8.51
CA VAL A 426 9.52 -16.47 -8.71
C VAL A 426 8.75 -17.63 -9.32
N ASP A 427 7.42 -17.59 -9.35
CA ASP A 427 6.59 -18.67 -9.84
C ASP A 427 6.95 -19.07 -11.28
N SER A 428 7.39 -20.31 -11.47
CA SER A 428 7.70 -20.86 -12.77
C SER A 428 6.44 -21.12 -13.64
N SER A 429 5.27 -21.23 -12.99
CA SER A 429 3.98 -21.45 -13.67
C SER A 429 3.32 -20.14 -14.14
N LYS A 430 3.82 -19.00 -13.69
CA LYS A 430 3.33 -17.64 -14.05
C LYS A 430 1.85 -17.42 -13.71
N LEU A 431 1.42 -17.93 -12.58
CA LEU A 431 0.09 -17.67 -12.03
C LEU A 431 0.03 -16.28 -11.36
N GLU A 432 -1.12 -15.63 -11.43
CA GLU A 432 -1.40 -14.40 -10.72
C GLU A 432 -1.79 -14.70 -9.25
N LEU A 433 -0.78 -14.97 -8.40
CA LEU A 433 -1.01 -15.47 -7.05
C LEU A 433 -1.73 -14.44 -6.17
N GLN A 434 -1.39 -13.16 -6.30
CA GLN A 434 -2.05 -12.09 -5.57
C GLN A 434 -3.56 -12.04 -5.87
N ARG A 435 -3.92 -12.21 -7.14
CA ARG A 435 -5.33 -12.29 -7.56
C ARG A 435 -6.03 -13.53 -6.99
N ILE A 436 -5.34 -14.67 -7.00
CA ILE A 436 -5.88 -15.92 -6.44
C ILE A 436 -6.11 -15.78 -4.94
N VAL A 437 -5.14 -15.22 -4.19
CA VAL A 437 -5.28 -14.96 -2.75
C VAL A 437 -6.44 -14.01 -2.47
N ARG A 438 -6.59 -12.92 -3.25
CA ARG A 438 -7.73 -11.99 -3.13
C ARG A 438 -9.06 -12.72 -3.34
N GLN A 439 -9.14 -13.63 -4.30
CA GLN A 439 -10.34 -14.44 -4.53
C GLN A 439 -10.65 -15.36 -3.32
N GLY A 440 -9.64 -16.01 -2.76
CA GLY A 440 -9.76 -16.83 -1.57
C GLY A 440 -10.26 -16.03 -0.36
N LEU A 441 -9.67 -14.86 -0.10
CA LEU A 441 -10.09 -13.96 0.97
C LEU A 441 -11.53 -13.47 0.80
N ASN A 442 -11.94 -13.17 -0.44
CA ASN A 442 -13.31 -12.75 -0.73
C ASN A 442 -14.32 -13.89 -0.58
N MET A 443 -13.91 -15.13 -0.92
CA MET A 443 -14.71 -16.35 -0.71
C MET A 443 -14.92 -16.60 0.77
N LEU A 444 -13.85 -16.56 1.55
CA LEU A 444 -13.88 -16.74 3.00
C LEU A 444 -14.73 -15.65 3.70
N ARG A 445 -14.59 -14.39 3.26
CA ARG A 445 -15.40 -13.28 3.81
C ARG A 445 -16.89 -13.46 3.58
N LYS A 446 -17.29 -14.04 2.44
CA LYS A 446 -18.70 -14.31 2.15
C LYS A 446 -19.25 -15.48 2.97
N GLU A 447 -18.42 -16.47 3.26
CA GLU A 447 -18.80 -17.62 4.08
C GLU A 447 -18.98 -17.23 5.55
N ASN A 448 -18.17 -16.31 6.04
CA ASN A 448 -18.19 -15.85 7.43
C ASN A 448 -19.08 -14.60 7.66
N ALA A 449 -19.81 -14.12 6.65
CA ALA A 449 -20.75 -13.00 6.74
C ALA A 449 -22.16 -13.50 7.04
#